data_99f46575dd078de85b5715e5b9f71ee0
#
_entry.id   99f46575dd078de85b5715e5b9f71ee0
#
_cell.length_a   1.000
_cell.length_b   1.000
_cell.length_c   1.000
_cell.angle_alpha   90.00
_cell.angle_beta   90.00
_cell.angle_gamma   90.00
#
_symmetry.space_group_name_H-M   'P 1'
#
loop_
_entity.id
_entity.type
_entity.pdbx_description
1 polymer ?
#
loop_
_entity_poly.entity_id
_entity_poly.type
_entity_poly.pdbx_seq_one_letter_code
_entity_poly.pdbx_strand_id
1 'polypeptide(L)'
;MAYHKIPSLTADIFIFDDNLNFILIKRRNDPFKNCWALPGGFVEYGESVENAAIREAKEETSIDVELIDLVNVYSEPDRDPRGHTITVAYTAKGNFNDGKAEDDACDIAIFSAEKLDEIKIAFDHKKIIKDCLKIVKKNL
;
A
#
# COMPACT_ATOMS: atom_id res chain seq x y z
N MET A 1 32.32 -18.45 3.71
CA MET A 1 31.11 -18.04 3.00
C MET A 1 30.72 -16.63 3.43
N ALA A 2 30.47 -15.76 2.48
CA ALA A 2 30.03 -14.42 2.79
C ALA A 2 28.51 -14.38 2.99
N TYR A 3 28.08 -13.69 4.04
CA TYR A 3 26.67 -13.36 4.23
C TYR A 3 26.32 -12.19 3.34
N HIS A 4 25.24 -12.35 2.55
CA HIS A 4 24.70 -11.26 1.76
C HIS A 4 23.47 -10.69 2.46
N LYS A 5 23.51 -9.40 2.71
CA LYS A 5 22.34 -8.69 3.19
C LYS A 5 21.36 -8.57 2.02
N ILE A 6 20.15 -9.04 2.22
CA ILE A 6 19.13 -9.08 1.18
C ILE A 6 18.07 -8.04 1.50
N PRO A 7 17.64 -7.21 0.51
CA PRO A 7 16.53 -6.29 0.74
C PRO A 7 15.25 -7.06 1.06
N SER A 8 14.40 -6.48 1.89
CA SER A 8 13.06 -7.01 2.13
C SER A 8 12.16 -6.69 0.94
N LEU A 9 11.21 -7.57 0.65
CA LEU A 9 10.26 -7.40 -0.43
C LEU A 9 8.85 -7.22 0.16
N THR A 10 8.19 -6.14 -0.27
CA THR A 10 6.81 -5.85 0.14
C THR A 10 5.91 -5.63 -1.08
N ALA A 11 4.61 -5.66 -0.84
CA ALA A 11 3.61 -5.25 -1.82
C ALA A 11 2.75 -4.18 -1.19
N ASP A 12 2.43 -3.13 -1.93
CA ASP A 12 1.54 -2.05 -1.50
C ASP A 12 0.38 -1.95 -2.48
N ILE A 13 -0.82 -1.67 -1.97
CA ILE A 13 -2.03 -1.73 -2.76
C ILE A 13 -2.78 -0.40 -2.69
N PHE A 14 -3.04 0.19 -3.86
CA PHE A 14 -3.89 1.35 -4.01
C PHE A 14 -5.29 0.89 -4.36
N ILE A 15 -6.15 0.77 -3.34
CA ILE A 15 -7.54 0.33 -3.51
C ILE A 15 -8.37 1.57 -3.78
N PHE A 16 -8.97 1.65 -4.97
CA PHE A 16 -9.67 2.85 -5.41
C PHE A 16 -11.10 2.54 -5.87
N ASP A 17 -11.93 3.57 -5.91
CA ASP A 17 -13.28 3.50 -6.45
C ASP A 17 -13.42 4.38 -7.70
N ASP A 18 -14.60 4.36 -8.32
CA ASP A 18 -14.85 5.08 -9.57
C ASP A 18 -14.81 6.62 -9.41
N ASN A 19 -14.85 7.11 -8.19
CA ASN A 19 -14.76 8.55 -7.88
C ASN A 19 -13.34 8.95 -7.48
N LEU A 20 -12.36 8.06 -7.67
CA LEU A 20 -10.95 8.27 -7.30
C LEU A 20 -10.76 8.46 -5.79
N ASN A 21 -11.64 7.91 -4.98
CA ASN A 21 -11.39 7.74 -3.56
C ASN A 21 -10.52 6.51 -3.37
N PHE A 22 -9.72 6.52 -2.32
CA PHE A 22 -8.81 5.42 -2.03
C PHE A 22 -8.71 5.17 -0.53
N ILE A 23 -8.24 3.99 -0.18
CA ILE A 23 -8.17 3.53 1.20
C ILE A 23 -6.74 3.61 1.70
N LEU A 24 -6.56 4.20 2.89
CA LEU A 24 -5.30 4.18 3.61
C LEU A 24 -5.52 3.60 5.00
N ILE A 25 -4.43 3.11 5.57
CA ILE A 25 -4.39 2.64 6.95
C ILE A 25 -3.53 3.59 7.78
N LYS A 26 -3.86 3.75 9.07
CA LYS A 26 -3.09 4.59 9.97
C LYS A 26 -2.08 3.73 10.74
N ARG A 27 -0.83 4.14 10.71
CA ARG A 27 0.24 3.40 11.38
C ARG A 27 0.19 3.61 12.89
N ARG A 28 0.33 2.54 13.65
CA ARG A 28 0.35 2.60 15.12
C ARG A 28 1.74 2.65 15.71
N ASN A 29 2.76 2.25 14.97
CA ASN A 29 4.13 2.14 15.47
C ASN A 29 5.09 3.00 14.67
N ASP A 30 6.19 3.42 15.33
CA ASP A 30 7.28 4.07 14.61
C ASP A 30 7.97 3.06 13.67
N PRO A 31 8.52 3.51 12.56
CA PRO A 31 8.56 4.89 12.07
C PRO A 31 7.22 5.36 11.55
N PHE A 32 7.04 6.68 11.49
CA PHE A 32 5.84 7.33 10.97
C PHE A 32 4.55 6.99 11.75
N LYS A 33 4.66 6.84 13.07
CA LYS A 33 3.49 6.63 13.92
C LYS A 33 2.45 7.72 13.70
N ASN A 34 1.18 7.30 13.59
CA ASN A 34 0.03 8.16 13.34
C ASN A 34 -0.04 8.76 11.93
N CYS A 35 0.88 8.40 11.04
CA CYS A 35 0.78 8.74 9.63
C CYS A 35 0.00 7.67 8.87
N TRP A 36 -0.57 8.07 7.75
CA TRP A 36 -1.33 7.17 6.89
C TRP A 36 -0.42 6.51 5.86
N ALA A 37 -0.76 5.29 5.48
CA ALA A 37 0.02 4.50 4.53
C ALA A 37 -0.90 3.67 3.64
N LEU A 38 -0.38 3.28 2.48
CA LEU A 38 -1.06 2.28 1.66
C LEU A 38 -1.13 0.95 2.43
N PRO A 39 -2.24 0.22 2.32
CA PRO A 39 -2.26 -1.17 2.78
C PRO A 39 -1.15 -1.96 2.10
N GLY A 40 -0.50 -2.84 2.83
CA GLY A 40 0.58 -3.64 2.28
C GLY A 40 1.42 -4.29 3.37
N GLY A 41 2.36 -5.10 2.94
CA GLY A 41 3.26 -5.77 3.86
C GLY A 41 4.21 -6.72 3.14
N PHE A 42 4.91 -7.50 3.94
CA PHE A 42 5.98 -8.38 3.43
C PHE A 42 5.42 -9.53 2.61
N VAL A 43 6.09 -9.81 1.51
CA VAL A 43 5.87 -11.04 0.74
C VAL A 43 6.48 -12.20 1.53
N GLU A 44 5.70 -13.25 1.72
CA GLU A 44 6.16 -14.44 2.45
C GLU A 44 6.88 -15.39 1.48
N TYR A 45 7.84 -16.15 2.04
CA TYR A 45 8.55 -17.15 1.26
C TYR A 45 7.55 -18.13 0.63
N GLY A 46 7.69 -18.36 -0.67
CA GLY A 46 6.80 -19.25 -1.41
C GLY A 46 5.50 -18.60 -1.90
N GLU A 47 5.31 -17.32 -1.62
CA GLU A 47 4.13 -16.56 -2.03
C GLU A 47 4.47 -15.67 -3.23
N SER A 48 3.57 -15.60 -4.22
CA SER A 48 3.74 -14.61 -5.29
C SER A 48 3.48 -13.20 -4.76
N VAL A 49 4.06 -12.20 -5.41
CA VAL A 49 3.85 -10.81 -5.01
C VAL A 49 2.37 -10.43 -5.15
N GLU A 50 1.70 -10.91 -6.21
CA GLU A 50 0.27 -10.67 -6.43
C GLU A 50 -0.57 -11.25 -5.29
N ASN A 51 -0.27 -12.46 -4.87
CA ASN A 51 -0.99 -13.09 -3.76
C ASN A 51 -0.70 -12.39 -2.43
N ALA A 52 0.52 -11.91 -2.24
CA ALA A 52 0.86 -11.10 -1.06
C ALA A 52 0.03 -9.83 -1.02
N ALA A 53 -0.11 -9.14 -2.16
CA ALA A 53 -0.91 -7.92 -2.26
C ALA A 53 -2.37 -8.18 -1.88
N ILE A 54 -2.95 -9.23 -2.43
CA ILE A 54 -4.35 -9.59 -2.15
C ILE A 54 -4.53 -9.98 -0.68
N ARG A 55 -3.61 -10.77 -0.13
CA ARG A 55 -3.64 -11.19 1.27
C ARG A 55 -3.51 -10.01 2.22
N GLU A 56 -2.54 -9.12 1.98
CA GLU A 56 -2.32 -7.95 2.85
C GLU A 56 -3.52 -7.00 2.79
N ALA A 57 -4.10 -6.77 1.62
CA ALA A 57 -5.30 -5.96 1.51
C ALA A 57 -6.43 -6.55 2.36
N LYS A 58 -6.63 -7.86 2.31
CA LYS A 58 -7.66 -8.54 3.09
C LYS A 58 -7.39 -8.44 4.60
N GLU A 59 -6.16 -8.70 5.01
CA GLU A 59 -5.78 -8.65 6.43
C GLU A 59 -5.95 -7.25 7.02
N GLU A 60 -5.57 -6.21 6.28
CA GLU A 60 -5.56 -4.85 6.81
C GLU A 60 -6.87 -4.10 6.61
N THR A 61 -7.65 -4.44 5.58
CA THR A 61 -8.85 -3.68 5.23
C THR A 61 -10.13 -4.51 5.21
N SER A 62 -10.06 -5.81 5.29
CA SER A 62 -11.18 -6.77 5.12
C SER A 62 -11.76 -6.80 3.71
N ILE A 63 -11.13 -6.12 2.75
CA ILE A 63 -11.62 -6.05 1.38
C ILE A 63 -10.97 -7.15 0.54
N ASP A 64 -11.81 -7.91 -0.18
CA ASP A 64 -11.36 -8.79 -1.24
C ASP A 64 -11.13 -7.94 -2.49
N VAL A 65 -9.88 -7.86 -2.93
CA VAL A 65 -9.52 -6.99 -4.04
C VAL A 65 -9.24 -7.78 -5.30
N GLU A 66 -9.49 -7.12 -6.44
CA GLU A 66 -9.04 -7.55 -7.74
C GLU A 66 -7.93 -6.61 -8.19
N LEU A 67 -6.73 -7.14 -8.44
CA LEU A 67 -5.62 -6.33 -8.91
C LEU A 67 -5.87 -5.91 -10.35
N ILE A 68 -5.63 -4.63 -10.64
CA ILE A 68 -5.86 -4.06 -11.97
C ILE A 68 -4.54 -3.86 -12.72
N ASP A 69 -3.64 -3.04 -12.17
CA ASP A 69 -2.36 -2.73 -12.80
C ASP A 69 -1.21 -2.87 -11.82
N LEU A 70 -0.07 -3.35 -12.32
CA LEU A 70 1.20 -3.18 -11.63
C LEU A 70 1.70 -1.77 -11.97
N VAL A 71 1.85 -0.94 -10.96
CA VAL A 71 2.21 0.47 -11.16
C VAL A 71 3.71 0.62 -11.36
N ASN A 72 4.50 0.17 -10.42
CA ASN A 72 5.95 0.23 -10.48
C ASN A 72 6.57 -0.54 -9.32
N VAL A 73 7.90 -0.65 -9.39
CA VAL A 73 8.73 -1.15 -8.30
C VAL A 73 9.49 0.04 -7.72
N TYR A 74 9.46 0.19 -6.40
CA TYR A 74 10.13 1.28 -5.68
C TYR A 74 11.24 0.66 -4.85
N SER A 75 12.49 0.95 -5.21
CA SER A 75 13.64 0.22 -4.70
C SER A 75 14.78 1.09 -4.16
N GLU A 76 14.55 2.39 -3.97
CA GLU A 76 15.60 3.24 -3.40
C GLU A 76 16.00 2.74 -2.02
N PRO A 77 17.31 2.57 -1.74
CA PRO A 77 17.76 1.98 -0.48
C PRO A 77 17.32 2.73 0.77
N ASP A 78 17.11 4.03 0.68
CA ASP A 78 16.78 4.90 1.82
C ASP A 78 15.29 5.24 1.93
N ARG A 79 14.43 4.62 1.10
CA ARG A 79 13.00 4.92 1.13
C ARG A 79 12.33 4.52 2.47
N ASP A 80 12.91 3.56 3.18
CA ASP A 80 12.46 3.13 4.51
C ASP A 80 13.63 3.31 5.48
N PRO A 81 13.47 4.09 6.57
CA PRO A 81 14.58 4.34 7.50
C PRO A 81 15.05 3.09 8.26
N ARG A 82 14.26 2.03 8.31
CA ARG A 82 14.62 0.79 9.00
C ARG A 82 15.61 -0.07 8.21
N GLY A 83 15.69 0.12 6.89
CA GLY A 83 16.56 -0.67 6.04
C GLY A 83 16.06 -0.71 4.60
N HIS A 84 16.79 -1.42 3.75
CA HIS A 84 16.46 -1.49 2.32
C HIS A 84 15.22 -2.36 2.10
N THR A 85 14.14 -1.74 1.71
CA THR A 85 12.87 -2.41 1.39
C THR A 85 12.46 -2.07 -0.03
N ILE A 86 12.20 -3.09 -0.82
CA ILE A 86 11.71 -2.96 -2.19
C ILE A 86 10.22 -3.25 -2.17
N THR A 87 9.41 -2.33 -2.69
CA THR A 87 7.98 -2.59 -2.80
C THR A 87 7.52 -2.63 -4.24
N VAL A 88 6.55 -3.51 -4.49
CA VAL A 88 5.83 -3.58 -5.76
C VAL A 88 4.43 -3.02 -5.49
N ALA A 89 4.04 -1.99 -6.22
CA ALA A 89 2.76 -1.32 -6.02
C ALA A 89 1.75 -1.71 -7.09
N TYR A 90 0.53 -1.98 -6.65
CA TYR A 90 -0.60 -2.35 -7.51
C TYR A 90 -1.77 -1.40 -7.31
N THR A 91 -2.52 -1.14 -8.37
CA THR A 91 -3.88 -0.63 -8.24
C THR A 91 -4.83 -1.80 -8.12
N ALA A 92 -5.93 -1.61 -7.38
CA ALA A 92 -6.90 -2.67 -7.16
C ALA A 92 -8.29 -2.09 -6.93
N LYS A 93 -9.31 -2.88 -7.23
CA LYS A 93 -10.69 -2.56 -6.92
C LYS A 93 -11.28 -3.57 -5.96
N GLY A 94 -12.22 -3.11 -5.14
CA GLY A 94 -12.96 -3.93 -4.20
C GLY A 94 -14.17 -3.17 -3.68
N ASN A 95 -15.01 -3.85 -2.91
CA ASN A 95 -16.19 -3.22 -2.35
C ASN A 95 -15.82 -2.47 -1.07
N PHE A 96 -15.86 -1.13 -1.13
CA PHE A 96 -15.51 -0.28 0.00
C PHE A 96 -16.41 -0.51 1.23
N ASN A 97 -17.63 -0.98 1.02
CA ASN A 97 -18.55 -1.29 2.12
C ASN A 97 -18.06 -2.45 2.99
N ASP A 98 -17.16 -3.28 2.46
CA ASP A 98 -16.56 -4.37 3.23
C ASP A 98 -15.35 -3.91 4.06
N GLY A 99 -14.90 -2.66 3.85
CA GLY A 99 -13.69 -2.14 4.47
C GLY A 99 -13.84 -1.91 5.96
N LYS A 100 -12.96 -2.55 6.74
CA LYS A 100 -12.82 -2.34 8.18
C LYS A 100 -11.48 -2.88 8.64
N ALA A 101 -10.96 -2.34 9.73
CA ALA A 101 -9.78 -2.93 10.36
C ALA A 101 -10.15 -4.29 10.95
N GLU A 102 -9.38 -5.32 10.66
CA GLU A 102 -9.62 -6.67 11.16
C GLU A 102 -9.12 -6.88 12.58
N ASP A 103 -8.14 -6.10 12.99
CA ASP A 103 -7.67 -6.13 14.37
C ASP A 103 -7.59 -4.70 14.90
N ASP A 104 -7.26 -4.57 16.18
CA ASP A 104 -7.15 -3.25 16.81
C ASP A 104 -5.85 -2.52 16.42
N ALA A 105 -5.07 -3.09 15.52
CA ALA A 105 -3.73 -2.62 15.23
C ALA A 105 -3.69 -1.41 14.28
N CYS A 106 -4.71 -1.15 13.49
CA CYS A 106 -4.71 0.00 12.60
C CYS A 106 -6.11 0.54 12.36
N ASP A 107 -6.18 1.84 12.08
CA ASP A 107 -7.39 2.46 11.59
C ASP A 107 -7.38 2.41 10.07
N ILE A 108 -8.56 2.43 9.49
CA ILE A 108 -8.77 2.45 8.05
C ILE A 108 -9.67 3.64 7.72
N ALA A 109 -9.35 4.35 6.64
CA ALA A 109 -10.18 5.47 6.20
C ALA A 109 -10.13 5.62 4.69
N ILE A 110 -11.18 6.26 4.17
CA ILE A 110 -11.32 6.57 2.75
C ILE A 110 -10.96 8.03 2.55
N PHE A 111 -10.09 8.29 1.57
CA PHE A 111 -9.63 9.63 1.24
C PHE A 111 -9.97 9.97 -0.20
N SER A 112 -10.22 11.23 -0.45
CA SER A 112 -10.39 11.77 -1.79
C SER A 112 -9.03 12.16 -2.37
N ALA A 113 -8.84 11.95 -3.66
CA ALA A 113 -7.62 12.36 -4.35
C ALA A 113 -7.35 13.86 -4.20
N GLU A 114 -8.40 14.68 -4.11
CA GLU A 114 -8.27 16.13 -3.93
C GLU A 114 -7.66 16.52 -2.59
N LYS A 115 -7.74 15.64 -1.60
CA LYS A 115 -7.24 15.89 -0.24
C LYS A 115 -5.81 15.38 -0.01
N LEU A 116 -5.18 14.82 -1.04
CA LEU A 116 -3.89 14.15 -0.90
C LEU A 116 -2.84 15.00 -0.17
N ASP A 117 -2.74 16.30 -0.51
CA ASP A 117 -1.73 17.17 0.07
C ASP A 117 -2.02 17.55 1.53
N GLU A 118 -3.22 17.28 2.03
CA GLU A 118 -3.61 17.56 3.41
C GLU A 118 -3.37 16.37 4.35
N ILE A 119 -2.94 15.22 3.81
CA ILE A 119 -2.80 13.98 4.57
C ILE A 119 -1.33 13.78 4.94
N LYS A 120 -1.06 13.42 6.20
CA LYS A 120 0.27 13.00 6.62
C LYS A 120 0.50 11.56 6.18
N ILE A 121 1.33 11.39 5.17
CA ILE A 121 1.57 10.08 4.55
C ILE A 121 2.97 9.59 4.88
N ALA A 122 3.07 8.32 5.27
CA ALA A 122 4.31 7.66 5.67
C ALA A 122 5.19 7.33 4.46
N PHE A 123 6.49 7.20 4.73
CA PHE A 123 7.49 6.75 3.74
C PHE A 123 7.44 7.60 2.46
N ASP A 124 7.55 6.95 1.31
CA ASP A 124 7.39 7.53 -0.02
C ASP A 124 6.00 7.24 -0.61
N HIS A 125 5.04 6.86 0.24
CA HIS A 125 3.71 6.44 -0.23
C HIS A 125 2.96 7.57 -0.95
N LYS A 126 3.23 8.84 -0.64
CA LYS A 126 2.64 9.94 -1.39
C LYS A 126 3.03 9.90 -2.87
N LYS A 127 4.30 9.60 -3.15
CA LYS A 127 4.78 9.43 -4.52
C LYS A 127 4.10 8.24 -5.20
N ILE A 128 3.98 7.13 -4.48
CA ILE A 128 3.33 5.92 -5.01
C ILE A 128 1.86 6.22 -5.33
N ILE A 129 1.15 6.90 -4.42
CA ILE A 129 -0.25 7.28 -4.63
C ILE A 129 -0.40 8.16 -5.87
N LYS A 130 0.48 9.15 -6.04
CA LYS A 130 0.46 10.02 -7.23
C LYS A 130 0.66 9.23 -8.51
N ASP A 131 1.58 8.27 -8.51
CA ASP A 131 1.82 7.41 -9.67
C ASP A 131 0.60 6.53 -9.96
N CYS A 132 -0.03 5.98 -8.92
CA CYS A 132 -1.26 5.20 -9.05
C CYS A 132 -2.39 6.04 -9.65
N LEU A 133 -2.58 7.25 -9.16
CA LEU A 133 -3.61 8.16 -9.66
C LEU A 133 -3.42 8.49 -11.13
N LYS A 134 -2.18 8.66 -11.59
CA LYS A 134 -1.89 8.90 -13.01
C LYS A 134 -2.36 7.74 -13.87
N ILE A 135 -2.09 6.51 -13.43
CA ILE A 135 -2.48 5.31 -14.19
C ILE A 135 -3.98 5.16 -14.20
N VAL A 136 -4.64 5.32 -13.05
CA VAL A 136 -6.09 5.20 -12.95
C VAL A 136 -6.79 6.26 -13.79
N LYS A 137 -6.36 7.51 -13.72
CA LYS A 137 -6.93 8.61 -14.52
C LYS A 137 -6.78 8.38 -16.01
N LYS A 138 -5.65 7.83 -16.43
CA LYS A 138 -5.39 7.54 -17.85
C LYS A 138 -6.35 6.50 -18.41
N ASN A 139 -6.84 5.60 -17.55
CA ASN A 139 -7.73 4.50 -17.96
C ASN A 139 -9.22 4.81 -17.76
N LEU A 140 -9.53 6.04 -17.40
CA LEU A 140 -10.94 6.48 -17.31
C LEU A 140 -11.59 6.69 -18.68
#